data_99bef09ad1777351fac2c665f73304af
#
_entry.id   99bef09ad1777351fac2c665f73304af
#
_cell.length_a   1.000
_cell.length_b   1.000
_cell.length_c   1.000
_cell.angle_alpha   90.00
_cell.angle_beta   90.00
_cell.angle_gamma   90.00
#
_symmetry.space_group_name_H-M   'P 1'
#
loop_
_entity.id
_entity.type
_entity.pdbx_description
1 polymer ?
#
loop_
_entity_poly.entity_id
_entity_poly.type
_entity_poly.pdbx_seq_one_letter_code
_entity_poly.pdbx_strand_id
1 'polypeptide(L)'
;IKGPKYTAVSTPGDVLFHIRADKPAMCYEMADLINLQLKEITQPIDAVQGFRYFDGRSIIGFVDGTENPEPEIAAEYALVGDEDPNFKGGSYAFIQKYIHDMDKWRALSDEEQEKVIGRKKFNDVELSDDVKPKTAHNVVSKAHDADGNEIKIMRANMPFSNPSKNEYGTFFIGYARKFSVTRQMLEHMFQGDEEGNLDRLLD
;
A
#
# COMPACT_ATOMS: atom_id res chain seq x y z
N ILE A 1 7.36 -10.37 8.81
CA ILE A 1 8.45 -9.48 9.26
C ILE A 1 8.12 -9.02 10.67
N LYS A 2 8.95 -9.36 11.64
CA LYS A 2 8.77 -8.97 13.04
C LYS A 2 9.62 -7.74 13.33
N GLY A 3 8.95 -6.66 13.69
CA GLY A 3 9.59 -5.45 14.18
C GLY A 3 9.58 -5.34 15.71
N PRO A 4 10.18 -4.28 16.29
CA PRO A 4 10.20 -4.06 17.74
C PRO A 4 8.83 -3.71 18.32
N LYS A 5 7.95 -3.08 17.56
CA LYS A 5 6.59 -2.69 17.97
C LYS A 5 5.51 -3.54 17.31
N TYR A 6 5.59 -3.72 15.99
CA TYR A 6 4.57 -4.33 15.16
C TYR A 6 5.11 -5.48 14.33
N THR A 7 4.22 -6.33 13.84
CA THR A 7 4.57 -7.46 12.97
C THR A 7 3.75 -7.40 11.68
N ALA A 8 4.42 -7.32 10.54
CA ALA A 8 3.80 -7.62 9.26
C ALA A 8 3.58 -9.13 9.18
N VAL A 9 2.33 -9.54 9.36
CA VAL A 9 1.94 -10.95 9.34
C VAL A 9 1.93 -11.51 7.93
N SER A 10 2.07 -12.83 7.79
CA SER A 10 1.79 -13.56 6.57
C SER A 10 0.56 -14.42 6.80
N THR A 11 -0.44 -14.27 5.97
CA THR A 11 -1.70 -15.00 6.06
C THR A 11 -1.80 -15.99 4.89
N PRO A 12 -2.44 -17.16 5.09
CA PRO A 12 -2.59 -18.13 4.01
C PRO A 12 -3.54 -17.62 2.92
N GLY A 13 -3.34 -18.12 1.71
CA GLY A 13 -4.17 -17.85 0.53
C GLY A 13 -3.47 -18.35 -0.71
N ASP A 14 -4.20 -18.98 -1.63
CA ASP A 14 -3.64 -19.59 -2.84
C ASP A 14 -3.91 -18.73 -4.08
N VAL A 15 -5.02 -17.98 -4.07
CA VAL A 15 -5.44 -17.15 -5.21
C VAL A 15 -5.96 -15.80 -4.70
N LEU A 16 -5.55 -14.73 -5.36
CA LEU A 16 -6.06 -13.38 -5.16
C LEU A 16 -6.69 -12.84 -6.45
N PHE A 17 -7.88 -12.28 -6.34
CA PHE A 17 -8.51 -11.53 -7.42
C PHE A 17 -8.54 -10.05 -7.07
N HIS A 18 -7.84 -9.22 -7.85
CA HIS A 18 -7.94 -7.77 -7.78
C HIS A 18 -8.91 -7.28 -8.87
N ILE A 19 -10.15 -6.99 -8.47
CA ILE A 19 -11.22 -6.59 -9.38
C ILE A 19 -11.38 -5.07 -9.34
N ARG A 20 -11.34 -4.42 -10.50
CA ARG A 20 -11.50 -2.97 -10.65
C ARG A 20 -12.53 -2.66 -11.72
N ALA A 21 -13.43 -1.73 -11.41
CA ALA A 21 -14.42 -1.23 -12.36
C ALA A 21 -14.88 0.18 -11.95
N ASP A 22 -15.52 0.89 -12.87
CA ASP A 22 -16.04 2.25 -12.61
C ASP A 22 -17.26 2.24 -11.67
N LYS A 23 -17.94 1.11 -11.56
CA LYS A 23 -19.13 0.96 -10.72
C LYS A 23 -18.97 -0.20 -9.75
N PRO A 24 -19.27 -0.02 -8.46
CA PRO A 24 -19.23 -1.08 -7.46
C PRO A 24 -20.05 -2.31 -7.84
N ALA A 25 -21.22 -2.12 -8.49
CA ALA A 25 -22.06 -3.21 -8.98
C ALA A 25 -21.34 -4.14 -9.97
N MET A 26 -20.45 -3.59 -10.81
CA MET A 26 -19.65 -4.40 -11.75
C MET A 26 -18.58 -5.21 -11.01
N CYS A 27 -17.98 -4.65 -9.95
CA CYS A 27 -17.05 -5.38 -9.09
C CYS A 27 -17.76 -6.54 -8.39
N TYR A 28 -18.95 -6.29 -7.86
CA TYR A 28 -19.79 -7.32 -7.24
C TYR A 28 -20.11 -8.45 -8.23
N GLU A 29 -20.66 -8.11 -9.39
CA GLU A 29 -21.05 -9.07 -10.42
C GLU A 29 -19.86 -9.94 -10.84
N MET A 30 -18.70 -9.35 -11.07
CA MET A 30 -17.48 -10.08 -11.42
C MET A 30 -17.05 -11.02 -10.29
N ALA A 31 -17.10 -10.56 -9.05
CA ALA A 31 -16.75 -11.40 -7.89
C ALA A 31 -17.71 -12.58 -7.75
N ASP A 32 -19.01 -12.36 -7.96
CA ASP A 32 -20.04 -13.40 -7.90
C ASP A 32 -19.84 -14.44 -9.00
N LEU A 33 -19.60 -14.00 -10.24
CA LEU A 33 -19.31 -14.88 -11.37
C LEU A 33 -18.06 -15.74 -11.13
N ILE A 34 -16.98 -15.15 -10.58
CA ILE A 34 -15.77 -15.89 -10.22
C ILE A 34 -16.09 -16.94 -9.16
N ASN A 35 -16.79 -16.55 -8.10
CA ASN A 35 -17.19 -17.49 -7.04
C ASN A 35 -18.05 -18.63 -7.55
N LEU A 36 -19.01 -18.36 -8.42
CA LEU A 36 -19.86 -19.39 -9.05
C LEU A 36 -19.04 -20.41 -9.86
N GLN A 37 -18.01 -19.95 -10.58
CA GLN A 37 -17.16 -20.82 -11.38
C GLN A 37 -16.20 -21.65 -10.52
N LEU A 38 -15.75 -21.11 -9.40
CA LEU A 38 -14.70 -21.72 -8.57
C LEU A 38 -15.22 -22.43 -7.31
N LYS A 39 -16.51 -22.35 -6.99
CA LYS A 39 -17.11 -22.82 -5.73
C LYS A 39 -16.82 -24.28 -5.37
N GLU A 40 -16.58 -25.14 -6.37
CA GLU A 40 -16.31 -26.57 -6.15
C GLU A 40 -14.83 -26.84 -5.78
N ILE A 41 -13.93 -25.89 -6.06
CA ILE A 41 -12.48 -26.07 -5.89
C ILE A 41 -11.82 -25.00 -5.00
N THR A 42 -12.54 -23.94 -4.65
CA THR A 42 -12.04 -22.86 -3.79
C THR A 42 -13.04 -22.49 -2.70
N GLN A 43 -12.51 -21.91 -1.63
CA GLN A 43 -13.29 -21.27 -0.59
C GLN A 43 -12.78 -19.84 -0.38
N PRO A 44 -13.63 -18.80 -0.52
CA PRO A 44 -13.25 -17.44 -0.18
C PRO A 44 -12.89 -17.33 1.30
N ILE A 45 -11.73 -16.75 1.60
CA ILE A 45 -11.25 -16.55 2.97
C ILE A 45 -11.38 -15.10 3.43
N ASP A 46 -11.30 -14.14 2.51
CA ASP A 46 -11.55 -12.72 2.76
C ASP A 46 -12.02 -12.03 1.49
N ALA A 47 -12.80 -10.98 1.64
CA ALA A 47 -13.22 -10.09 0.56
C ALA A 47 -13.33 -8.67 1.08
N VAL A 48 -12.59 -7.75 0.47
CA VAL A 48 -12.60 -6.34 0.84
C VAL A 48 -13.14 -5.52 -0.33
N GLN A 49 -14.23 -4.80 -0.10
CA GLN A 49 -14.76 -3.85 -1.04
C GLN A 49 -14.26 -2.45 -0.70
N GLY A 50 -13.40 -1.92 -1.58
CA GLY A 50 -12.92 -0.55 -1.49
C GLY A 50 -13.78 0.44 -2.25
N PHE A 51 -13.51 1.72 -2.06
CA PHE A 51 -14.18 2.80 -2.77
C PHE A 51 -13.18 3.94 -3.08
N ARG A 52 -13.49 4.71 -4.13
CA ARG A 52 -12.74 5.94 -4.39
C ARG A 52 -13.19 7.02 -3.40
N TYR A 53 -12.26 7.50 -2.59
CA TYR A 53 -12.52 8.56 -1.63
C TYR A 53 -12.13 9.90 -2.26
N PHE A 54 -13.11 10.82 -2.39
CA PHE A 54 -13.00 12.12 -3.04
C PHE A 54 -12.06 12.08 -4.28
N ASP A 55 -11.26 13.08 -4.52
CA ASP A 55 -10.41 13.22 -5.72
C ASP A 55 -9.15 12.31 -5.70
N GLY A 56 -9.28 11.07 -5.22
CA GLY A 56 -8.18 10.11 -5.15
C GLY A 56 -7.34 10.25 -3.88
N ARG A 57 -7.99 10.58 -2.77
CA ARG A 57 -7.36 10.63 -1.45
C ARG A 57 -7.48 9.31 -0.71
N SER A 58 -6.56 9.06 0.18
CA SER A 58 -6.71 8.05 1.23
C SER A 58 -7.74 8.50 2.26
N ILE A 59 -8.29 7.58 3.03
CA ILE A 59 -9.29 7.88 4.07
C ILE A 59 -8.75 8.81 5.19
N ILE A 60 -7.43 8.87 5.36
CA ILE A 60 -6.76 9.78 6.29
C ILE A 60 -6.56 11.20 5.74
N GLY A 61 -7.03 11.46 4.50
CA GLY A 61 -7.15 12.79 3.92
C GLY A 61 -6.02 13.23 2.97
N PHE A 62 -4.96 12.45 2.81
CA PHE A 62 -3.84 12.77 1.90
C PHE A 62 -4.09 12.24 0.49
N VAL A 63 -3.48 12.87 -0.51
CA VAL A 63 -3.50 12.38 -1.89
C VAL A 63 -2.84 11.00 -1.95
N ASP A 64 -3.49 10.06 -2.61
CA ASP A 64 -2.96 8.69 -2.76
C ASP A 64 -2.36 8.49 -4.15
N GLY A 65 -1.29 7.71 -4.21
CA GLY A 65 -0.62 7.35 -5.47
C GLY A 65 0.45 8.33 -5.95
N THR A 66 0.77 9.38 -5.22
CA THR A 66 1.79 10.38 -5.60
C THR A 66 3.17 9.78 -5.89
N GLU A 67 3.56 8.75 -5.14
CA GLU A 67 4.86 8.08 -5.31
C GLU A 67 4.84 6.95 -6.36
N ASN A 68 3.74 6.77 -7.09
CA ASN A 68 3.73 5.84 -8.21
C ASN A 68 4.68 6.31 -9.32
N PRO A 69 5.32 5.39 -10.04
CA PRO A 69 6.06 5.75 -11.24
C PRO A 69 5.12 6.33 -12.30
N GLU A 70 5.67 7.19 -13.14
CA GLU A 70 4.93 7.73 -14.29
C GLU A 70 4.44 6.58 -15.20
N PRO A 71 3.27 6.72 -15.86
CA PRO A 71 2.67 5.63 -16.65
C PRO A 71 3.61 5.04 -17.70
N GLU A 72 4.47 5.86 -18.30
CA GLU A 72 5.39 5.47 -19.38
C GLU A 72 6.46 4.50 -18.91
N ILE A 73 6.86 4.58 -17.64
CA ILE A 73 7.93 3.76 -17.06
C ILE A 73 7.41 2.78 -16.00
N ALA A 74 6.10 2.79 -15.70
CA ALA A 74 5.50 1.95 -14.66
C ALA A 74 5.78 0.45 -14.89
N ALA A 75 5.80 0.00 -16.14
CA ALA A 75 6.10 -1.38 -16.50
C ALA A 75 7.52 -1.82 -16.10
N GLU A 76 8.49 -0.91 -16.09
CA GLU A 76 9.88 -1.20 -15.70
C GLU A 76 10.00 -1.54 -14.21
N TYR A 77 9.14 -0.94 -13.38
CA TYR A 77 9.10 -1.17 -11.94
C TYR A 77 8.16 -2.31 -11.52
N ALA A 78 7.10 -2.55 -12.29
CA ALA A 78 6.06 -3.51 -11.92
C ALA A 78 6.24 -4.89 -12.57
N LEU A 79 6.75 -4.98 -13.81
CA LEU A 79 6.77 -6.24 -14.54
C LEU A 79 8.10 -6.97 -14.41
N VAL A 80 8.02 -8.24 -14.10
CA VAL A 80 9.15 -9.18 -14.09
C VAL A 80 9.73 -9.30 -15.50
N GLY A 81 11.03 -9.16 -15.63
CA GLY A 81 11.78 -9.29 -16.88
C GLY A 81 12.51 -10.63 -17.01
N ASP A 82 13.68 -10.58 -17.67
CA ASP A 82 14.51 -11.77 -17.91
C ASP A 82 15.24 -12.26 -16.66
N GLU A 83 15.25 -11.49 -15.59
CA GLU A 83 15.82 -11.87 -14.29
C GLU A 83 15.08 -13.01 -13.60
N ASP A 84 13.80 -13.23 -13.95
CA ASP A 84 13.01 -14.37 -13.49
C ASP A 84 12.13 -14.90 -14.63
N PRO A 85 12.70 -15.72 -15.53
CA PRO A 85 12.03 -16.11 -16.78
C PRO A 85 10.72 -16.86 -16.59
N ASN A 86 10.55 -17.56 -15.45
CA ASN A 86 9.32 -18.32 -15.17
C ASN A 86 8.12 -17.43 -14.89
N PHE A 87 8.35 -16.18 -14.45
CA PHE A 87 7.33 -15.21 -14.12
C PHE A 87 7.37 -13.96 -15.00
N LYS A 88 8.14 -14.01 -16.10
CA LYS A 88 8.29 -12.89 -17.04
C LYS A 88 6.93 -12.36 -17.51
N GLY A 89 6.75 -11.04 -17.41
CA GLY A 89 5.50 -10.35 -17.74
C GLY A 89 4.46 -10.34 -16.62
N GLY A 90 4.70 -11.08 -15.54
CA GLY A 90 3.94 -10.99 -14.30
C GLY A 90 4.47 -9.90 -13.36
N SER A 91 3.97 -9.90 -12.12
CA SER A 91 4.45 -9.00 -11.05
C SER A 91 4.50 -9.76 -9.74
N TYR A 92 5.44 -9.42 -8.87
CA TYR A 92 5.35 -9.78 -7.46
C TYR A 92 4.33 -8.88 -6.79
N ALA A 93 3.13 -9.41 -6.55
CA ALA A 93 2.06 -8.70 -5.89
C ALA A 93 2.05 -8.99 -4.39
N PHE A 94 1.86 -7.97 -3.57
CA PHE A 94 1.61 -8.15 -2.15
C PHE A 94 0.47 -7.25 -1.69
N ILE A 95 -0.25 -7.71 -0.69
CA ILE A 95 -1.40 -7.02 -0.15
C ILE A 95 -1.26 -6.85 1.35
N GLN A 96 -1.78 -5.73 1.86
CA GLN A 96 -1.88 -5.48 3.29
C GLN A 96 -3.19 -4.75 3.59
N LYS A 97 -3.89 -5.23 4.62
CA LYS A 97 -5.10 -4.57 5.14
C LYS A 97 -4.72 -3.78 6.39
N TYR A 98 -4.60 -2.46 6.24
CA TYR A 98 -4.34 -1.55 7.35
C TYR A 98 -5.62 -1.05 7.97
N ILE A 99 -5.77 -1.21 9.28
CA ILE A 99 -6.85 -0.62 10.07
C ILE A 99 -6.31 0.65 10.70
N HIS A 100 -7.00 1.78 10.48
CA HIS A 100 -6.61 3.07 11.00
C HIS A 100 -7.34 3.39 12.31
N ASP A 101 -6.59 3.83 13.32
CA ASP A 101 -7.16 4.46 14.52
C ASP A 101 -7.55 5.91 14.17
N MET A 102 -8.76 6.05 13.63
CA MET A 102 -9.24 7.35 13.15
C MET A 102 -9.45 8.36 14.28
N ASP A 103 -9.63 7.93 15.52
CA ASP A 103 -9.77 8.83 16.65
C ASP A 103 -8.42 9.44 17.01
N LYS A 104 -7.37 8.62 17.09
CA LYS A 104 -6.00 9.13 17.24
C LYS A 104 -5.59 10.01 16.07
N TRP A 105 -5.88 9.59 14.84
CA TRP A 105 -5.52 10.35 13.65
C TRP A 105 -6.16 11.75 13.64
N ARG A 106 -7.46 11.84 13.95
CA ARG A 106 -8.20 13.11 13.99
C ARG A 106 -7.80 14.02 15.16
N ALA A 107 -7.21 13.46 16.22
CA ALA A 107 -6.70 14.23 17.33
C ALA A 107 -5.37 14.96 17.01
N LEU A 108 -4.66 14.55 15.97
CA LEU A 108 -3.46 15.24 15.49
C LEU A 108 -3.84 16.51 14.73
N SER A 109 -3.06 17.59 14.90
CA SER A 109 -3.17 18.75 14.02
C SER A 109 -2.76 18.41 12.58
N ASP A 110 -3.19 19.23 11.61
CA ASP A 110 -2.80 19.02 10.21
C ASP A 110 -1.26 19.03 10.05
N GLU A 111 -0.55 19.89 10.77
CA GLU A 111 0.92 19.96 10.74
C GLU A 111 1.56 18.66 11.28
N GLU A 112 0.98 18.04 12.31
CA GLU A 112 1.50 16.76 12.84
C GLU A 112 1.19 15.62 11.88
N GLN A 113 -0.01 15.60 11.27
CA GLN A 113 -0.34 14.64 10.23
C GLN A 113 0.59 14.77 9.01
N GLU A 114 0.89 15.99 8.57
CA GLU A 114 1.83 16.26 7.49
C GLU A 114 3.25 15.75 7.81
N LYS A 115 3.72 15.89 9.05
CA LYS A 115 5.00 15.33 9.49
C LYS A 115 5.01 13.79 9.54
N VAL A 116 3.87 13.16 9.85
CA VAL A 116 3.73 11.69 9.80
C VAL A 116 3.87 11.18 8.36
N ILE A 117 3.22 11.85 7.41
CA ILE A 117 3.21 11.44 5.99
C ILE A 117 4.46 11.92 5.25
N GLY A 118 4.97 13.12 5.56
CA GLY A 118 6.08 13.79 4.87
C GLY A 118 5.64 14.71 3.73
N ARG A 119 4.35 15.01 3.62
CA ARG A 119 3.74 15.84 2.57
C ARG A 119 2.68 16.78 3.13
N LYS A 120 2.40 17.86 2.42
CA LYS A 120 1.29 18.76 2.73
C LYS A 120 -0.05 18.09 2.42
N LYS A 121 -0.99 18.19 3.36
CA LYS A 121 -2.29 17.49 3.28
C LYS A 121 -3.16 17.96 2.11
N PHE A 122 -3.20 19.26 1.85
CA PHE A 122 -4.13 19.83 0.87
C PHE A 122 -3.60 19.87 -0.55
N ASN A 123 -2.33 20.24 -0.73
CA ASN A 123 -1.72 20.47 -2.03
C ASN A 123 -0.68 19.41 -2.44
N ASP A 124 -0.48 18.40 -1.59
CA ASP A 124 0.42 17.27 -1.84
C ASP A 124 1.90 17.64 -2.06
N VAL A 125 2.29 18.86 -1.74
CA VAL A 125 3.70 19.26 -1.84
C VAL A 125 4.52 18.53 -0.78
N GLU A 126 5.61 17.90 -1.18
CA GLU A 126 6.53 17.25 -0.25
C GLU A 126 7.14 18.26 0.73
N LEU A 127 7.26 17.89 2.00
CA LEU A 127 7.93 18.71 2.98
C LEU A 127 9.42 18.83 2.66
N SER A 128 9.99 20.00 2.84
CA SER A 128 11.43 20.20 2.67
C SER A 128 12.24 19.42 3.72
N ASP A 129 13.45 19.02 3.37
CA ASP A 129 14.28 18.13 4.19
C ASP A 129 14.65 18.69 5.56
N ASP A 130 14.64 20.02 5.71
CA ASP A 130 14.85 20.71 7.00
C ASP A 130 13.65 20.61 7.95
N VAL A 131 12.46 20.29 7.45
CA VAL A 131 11.21 20.18 8.21
C VAL A 131 10.71 18.75 8.31
N LYS A 132 10.96 17.95 7.27
CA LYS A 132 10.48 16.57 7.14
C LYS A 132 11.21 15.64 8.13
N PRO A 133 10.49 14.97 9.05
CA PRO A 133 11.13 14.01 9.96
C PRO A 133 11.69 12.80 9.21
N LYS A 134 12.81 12.27 9.66
CA LYS A 134 13.36 10.99 9.14
C LYS A 134 12.41 9.80 9.35
N THR A 135 11.49 9.90 10.30
CA THR A 135 10.43 8.90 10.57
C THR A 135 9.16 9.09 9.74
N ALA A 136 9.15 10.05 8.81
CA ALA A 136 8.01 10.28 7.93
C ALA A 136 7.79 9.07 7.00
N HIS A 137 6.54 8.71 6.77
CA HIS A 137 6.17 7.55 5.96
C HIS A 137 6.83 7.54 4.56
N ASN A 138 6.83 8.68 3.88
CA ASN A 138 7.42 8.81 2.55
C ASN A 138 8.97 8.79 2.55
N VAL A 139 9.61 8.80 3.71
CA VAL A 139 11.06 8.60 3.85
C VAL A 139 11.36 7.13 4.13
N VAL A 140 10.74 6.60 5.21
CA VAL A 140 11.03 5.24 5.69
C VAL A 140 10.55 4.16 4.74
N SER A 141 9.44 4.38 4.04
CA SER A 141 8.87 3.38 3.12
C SER A 141 9.59 3.24 1.77
N LYS A 142 10.70 3.95 1.54
CA LYS A 142 11.48 3.86 0.29
C LYS A 142 12.35 2.59 0.23
N ALA A 143 12.56 2.10 -1.00
CA ALA A 143 13.56 1.08 -1.29
C ALA A 143 14.63 1.64 -2.21
N HIS A 144 15.86 1.17 -2.08
CA HIS A 144 17.00 1.62 -2.87
C HIS A 144 17.76 0.43 -3.45
N ASP A 145 18.41 0.65 -4.60
CA ASP A 145 19.34 -0.32 -5.17
C ASP A 145 20.73 -0.24 -4.50
N ALA A 146 21.67 -1.06 -4.97
CA ALA A 146 23.02 -1.09 -4.43
C ALA A 146 23.81 0.21 -4.68
N ASP A 147 23.39 1.01 -5.64
CA ASP A 147 24.00 2.30 -5.99
C ASP A 147 23.31 3.48 -5.25
N GLY A 148 22.29 3.19 -4.42
CA GLY A 148 21.54 4.18 -3.65
C GLY A 148 20.41 4.88 -4.41
N ASN A 149 20.06 4.42 -5.61
CA ASN A 149 18.94 4.98 -6.37
C ASN A 149 17.62 4.43 -5.84
N GLU A 150 16.60 5.28 -5.74
CA GLU A 150 15.26 4.88 -5.33
C GLU A 150 14.64 3.90 -6.34
N ILE A 151 14.13 2.77 -5.84
CA ILE A 151 13.37 1.81 -6.63
C ILE A 151 11.90 1.94 -6.25
N LYS A 152 11.05 2.17 -7.24
CA LYS A 152 9.60 2.31 -7.06
C LYS A 152 8.86 0.97 -7.23
N ILE A 153 7.62 0.95 -6.78
CA ILE A 153 6.64 -0.09 -7.06
C ILE A 153 5.37 0.57 -7.59
N MET A 154 4.54 -0.19 -8.31
CA MET A 154 3.21 0.29 -8.68
C MET A 154 2.21 -0.03 -7.56
N ARG A 155 1.53 1.00 -7.05
CA ARG A 155 0.54 0.87 -5.95
C ARG A 155 -0.87 1.14 -6.47
N ALA A 156 -1.83 0.38 -5.97
CA ALA A 156 -3.24 0.53 -6.29
C ALA A 156 -4.09 0.43 -5.01
N ASN A 157 -3.83 1.35 -4.08
CA ASN A 157 -4.51 1.39 -2.79
C ASN A 157 -5.99 1.72 -2.93
N MET A 158 -6.78 1.23 -1.99
CA MET A 158 -8.19 1.59 -1.87
C MET A 158 -8.58 1.78 -0.40
N PRO A 159 -9.24 2.88 -0.06
CA PRO A 159 -9.95 3.00 1.20
C PRO A 159 -11.05 1.96 1.31
N PHE A 160 -11.26 1.46 2.51
CA PHE A 160 -12.42 0.64 2.86
C PHE A 160 -12.95 1.04 4.23
N SER A 161 -14.21 0.73 4.50
CA SER A 161 -14.79 0.98 5.82
C SER A 161 -15.92 0.01 6.14
N ASN A 162 -16.03 -0.31 7.43
CA ASN A 162 -17.19 -0.98 8.01
C ASN A 162 -17.58 -0.24 9.30
N PRO A 163 -18.41 0.82 9.22
CA PRO A 163 -18.76 1.64 10.37
C PRO A 163 -19.43 0.86 11.51
N SER A 164 -20.16 -0.22 11.21
CA SER A 164 -20.79 -1.06 12.23
C SER A 164 -19.79 -1.82 13.11
N LYS A 165 -18.57 -2.00 12.61
CA LYS A 165 -17.44 -2.63 13.33
C LYS A 165 -16.38 -1.62 13.76
N ASN A 166 -16.60 -0.32 13.53
CA ASN A 166 -15.60 0.74 13.72
C ASN A 166 -14.28 0.44 12.97
N GLU A 167 -14.37 -0.18 11.80
CA GLU A 167 -13.22 -0.47 10.94
C GLU A 167 -13.13 0.57 9.84
N TYR A 168 -12.00 1.24 9.77
CA TYR A 168 -11.65 2.21 8.72
C TYR A 168 -10.21 1.94 8.31
N GLY A 169 -9.93 1.92 7.01
CA GLY A 169 -8.58 1.54 6.64
C GLY A 169 -8.23 1.73 5.17
N THR A 170 -7.03 1.27 4.87
CA THR A 170 -6.48 1.20 3.51
C THR A 170 -6.18 -0.25 3.17
N PHE A 171 -6.78 -0.73 2.09
CA PHE A 171 -6.35 -1.96 1.47
C PHE A 171 -5.22 -1.63 0.50
N PHE A 172 -4.00 -1.90 0.94
CA PHE A 172 -2.80 -1.68 0.15
C PHE A 172 -2.57 -2.86 -0.79
N ILE A 173 -2.31 -2.57 -2.05
CA ILE A 173 -1.80 -3.54 -3.02
C ILE A 173 -0.62 -2.92 -3.76
N GLY A 174 0.51 -3.64 -3.77
CA GLY A 174 1.72 -3.25 -4.48
C GLY A 174 2.11 -4.31 -5.51
N TYR A 175 2.58 -3.85 -6.66
CA TYR A 175 3.12 -4.66 -7.74
C TYR A 175 4.57 -4.26 -7.96
N ALA A 176 5.46 -5.22 -7.84
CA ALA A 176 6.90 -5.00 -7.96
C ALA A 176 7.52 -5.97 -8.96
N ARG A 177 8.52 -5.51 -9.68
CA ARG A 177 9.34 -6.32 -10.57
C ARG A 177 10.11 -7.41 -9.82
N LYS A 178 10.57 -7.09 -8.57
CA LYS A 178 11.31 -8.01 -7.70
C LYS A 178 10.69 -8.01 -6.31
N PHE A 179 10.52 -9.19 -5.73
CA PHE A 179 10.03 -9.32 -4.35
C PHE A 179 10.94 -8.64 -3.32
N SER A 180 12.25 -8.60 -3.58
CA SER A 180 13.22 -7.95 -2.69
C SER A 180 12.93 -6.47 -2.45
N VAL A 181 12.38 -5.74 -3.43
CA VAL A 181 11.98 -4.33 -3.29
C VAL A 181 10.90 -4.18 -2.24
N THR A 182 9.83 -4.94 -2.38
CA THR A 182 8.72 -4.97 -1.41
C THR A 182 9.19 -5.37 -0.02
N ARG A 183 10.06 -6.39 0.05
CA ARG A 183 10.61 -6.87 1.31
C ARG A 183 11.43 -5.78 2.01
N GLN A 184 12.27 -5.06 1.29
CA GLN A 184 13.07 -3.95 1.83
C GLN A 184 12.16 -2.85 2.38
N MET A 185 11.13 -2.43 1.63
CA MET A 185 10.15 -1.43 2.09
C MET A 185 9.51 -1.85 3.42
N LEU A 186 9.07 -3.10 3.53
CA LEU A 186 8.46 -3.64 4.76
C LEU A 186 9.47 -3.75 5.91
N GLU A 187 10.70 -4.14 5.63
CA GLU A 187 11.76 -4.20 6.64
C GLU A 187 12.02 -2.80 7.20
N HIS A 188 12.15 -1.79 6.34
CA HIS A 188 12.32 -0.39 6.78
C HIS A 188 11.13 0.08 7.64
N MET A 189 9.90 -0.12 7.20
CA MET A 189 8.71 0.30 7.94
C MET A 189 8.58 -0.37 9.30
N PHE A 190 8.81 -1.68 9.40
CA PHE A 190 8.53 -2.47 10.59
C PHE A 190 9.74 -2.68 11.50
N GLN A 191 10.95 -2.75 10.97
CA GLN A 191 12.20 -2.98 11.72
C GLN A 191 13.04 -1.71 11.87
N GLY A 192 12.83 -0.73 11.00
CA GLY A 192 13.58 0.51 10.89
C GLY A 192 14.52 0.51 9.69
N ASP A 193 14.81 1.71 9.20
CA ASP A 193 15.82 1.94 8.18
C ASP A 193 17.24 1.75 8.74
N GLU A 194 18.29 2.04 7.96
CA GLU A 194 19.69 1.91 8.36
C GLU A 194 20.07 2.74 9.60
N GLU A 195 19.31 3.81 9.90
CA GLU A 195 19.49 4.66 11.09
C GLU A 195 18.59 4.22 12.26
N GLY A 196 17.74 3.21 12.07
CA GLY A 196 16.80 2.70 13.07
C GLY A 196 15.49 3.51 13.18
N ASN A 197 15.16 4.35 12.17
CA ASN A 197 13.90 5.07 12.13
C ASN A 197 12.76 4.13 11.76
N LEU A 198 11.75 4.03 12.61
CA LEU A 198 10.50 3.31 12.34
C LEU A 198 9.49 4.22 11.64
N ASP A 199 8.63 3.64 10.84
CA ASP A 199 7.54 4.37 10.19
C ASP A 199 6.51 4.84 11.23
N ARG A 200 6.41 6.16 11.39
CA ARG A 200 5.50 6.79 12.34
C ARG A 200 4.02 6.58 11.99
N LEU A 201 3.71 6.27 10.74
CA LEU A 201 2.33 5.96 10.32
C LEU A 201 1.79 4.67 10.94
N LEU A 202 2.67 3.80 11.44
CA LEU A 202 2.29 2.56 12.12
C LEU A 202 1.93 2.76 13.60
N ASP A 203 2.21 3.92 14.21
CA ASP A 203 1.92 4.27 15.61
C ASP A 203 0.46 4.69 15.80
#